data_5ca6f20ced120782dfd56b348707ec8a
#
_entry.id   5ca6f20ced120782dfd56b348707ec8a
#
_cell.length_a   1.000
_cell.length_b   1.000
_cell.length_c   1.000
_cell.angle_alpha   90.00
_cell.angle_beta   90.00
_cell.angle_gamma   90.00
#
_symmetry.space_group_name_H-M   'P 1'
#
loop_
_entity.id
_entity.type
_entity.pdbx_description
1 polymer ?
#
loop_
_entity_poly.entity_id
_entity_poly.type
_entity_poly.pdbx_seq_one_letter_code
_entity_poly.pdbx_strand_id
1 'polypeptide(L)'
;LLNSRRLKFRQGDLLILSYEMLLIPIQVSDSFSARYVSLPLNISDDTFYKISSSFAEYWDIHFVFHTDRRQYEMLLLWFRQTEWIIEFVNEEYKAQLLSNNLYNLCMSVDSELRRLGRGIPPEQVPKDRGWALLNRFFSLLNKYYIKHRDVDFYARKLCITPDYLYKLFDRANMFSPKETIDRQVIVAIKSYLLSTDLSVKNIAMEMHFEDPSYLCRFFRRMTGMS
;
A
#
# COMPACT_ATOMS: atom_id res chain seq x y z
N LEU A 1 12.39 -3.14 -13.62
CA LEU A 1 12.54 -1.93 -12.80
C LEU A 1 11.39 -1.82 -11.81
N LEU A 2 11.70 -1.53 -10.58
CA LEU A 2 10.72 -1.17 -9.56
C LEU A 2 11.07 0.23 -9.05
N ASN A 3 10.16 1.21 -9.23
CA ASN A 3 10.41 2.60 -8.86
C ASN A 3 11.81 3.10 -9.29
N SER A 4 12.17 2.86 -10.55
CA SER A 4 13.49 3.18 -11.15
C SER A 4 14.68 2.35 -10.63
N ARG A 5 14.51 1.45 -9.70
CA ARG A 5 15.56 0.51 -9.26
C ARG A 5 15.54 -0.75 -10.09
N ARG A 6 16.71 -1.20 -10.58
CA ARG A 6 16.84 -2.48 -11.29
C ARG A 6 16.95 -3.60 -10.26
N LEU A 7 15.98 -4.51 -10.25
CA LEU A 7 15.95 -5.69 -9.39
C LEU A 7 16.01 -6.96 -10.24
N LYS A 8 16.62 -8.00 -9.69
CA LYS A 8 16.63 -9.35 -10.28
C LYS A 8 15.74 -10.24 -9.44
N PHE A 9 14.92 -11.04 -10.12
CA PHE A 9 14.02 -12.01 -9.50
C PHE A 9 14.47 -13.42 -9.86
N ARG A 10 14.23 -14.35 -8.95
CA ARG A 10 14.44 -15.79 -9.10
C ARG A 10 13.13 -16.52 -8.92
N GLN A 11 13.08 -17.77 -9.35
CA GLN A 11 11.95 -18.65 -9.06
C GLN A 11 11.73 -18.72 -7.55
N GLY A 12 10.48 -18.56 -7.12
CA GLY A 12 10.07 -18.60 -5.73
C GLY A 12 10.16 -17.26 -4.99
N ASP A 13 10.67 -16.20 -5.60
CA ASP A 13 10.68 -14.88 -4.96
C ASP A 13 9.26 -14.37 -4.74
N LEU A 14 9.02 -13.77 -3.58
CA LEU A 14 7.80 -13.03 -3.26
C LEU A 14 8.06 -11.54 -3.43
N LEU A 15 7.19 -10.89 -4.19
CA LEU A 15 7.16 -9.45 -4.36
C LEU A 15 5.85 -8.91 -3.79
N ILE A 16 5.96 -7.98 -2.86
CA ILE A 16 4.80 -7.26 -2.32
C ILE A 16 4.86 -5.83 -2.86
N LEU A 17 3.81 -5.43 -3.55
CA LEU A 17 3.71 -4.10 -4.17
C LEU A 17 2.65 -3.29 -3.48
N SER A 18 2.96 -2.04 -3.15
CA SER A 18 1.95 -1.05 -2.82
C SER A 18 1.41 -0.40 -4.09
N TYR A 19 0.29 0.29 -3.98
CA TYR A 19 -0.37 0.99 -5.09
C TYR A 19 0.48 2.14 -5.69
N GLU A 20 1.50 2.62 -4.97
CA GLU A 20 2.42 3.66 -5.45
C GLU A 20 3.60 3.10 -6.25
N MET A 21 3.77 1.77 -6.28
CA MET A 21 4.92 1.13 -6.91
C MET A 21 4.64 0.85 -8.37
N LEU A 22 5.60 1.20 -9.22
CA LEU A 22 5.57 0.90 -10.64
C LEU A 22 6.57 -0.21 -10.94
N LEU A 23 6.08 -1.39 -11.33
CA LEU A 23 6.88 -2.52 -11.79
C LEU A 23 6.92 -2.55 -13.32
N ILE A 24 8.12 -2.42 -13.88
CA ILE A 24 8.33 -2.51 -15.33
C ILE A 24 9.27 -3.70 -15.60
N PRO A 25 8.80 -4.79 -16.23
CA PRO A 25 9.67 -5.86 -16.68
C PRO A 25 10.59 -5.34 -17.79
N ILE A 26 11.91 -5.58 -17.65
CA ILE A 26 12.90 -5.20 -18.69
C ILE A 26 13.27 -6.42 -19.49
N GLN A 27 13.46 -7.55 -18.81
CA GLN A 27 13.84 -8.81 -19.40
C GLN A 27 13.22 -9.94 -18.60
N VAL A 28 12.61 -10.88 -19.29
CA VAL A 28 12.01 -12.09 -18.71
C VAL A 28 12.53 -13.31 -19.47
N SER A 29 12.63 -14.47 -18.82
CA SER A 29 12.92 -15.73 -19.48
C SER A 29 11.70 -16.26 -20.21
N ASP A 30 11.90 -17.13 -21.19
CA ASP A 30 10.79 -17.77 -21.94
C ASP A 30 9.87 -18.61 -21.03
N SER A 31 10.41 -19.12 -19.92
CA SER A 31 9.67 -19.89 -18.92
C SER A 31 9.14 -19.04 -17.76
N PHE A 32 9.15 -17.72 -17.87
CA PHE A 32 8.67 -16.84 -16.80
C PHE A 32 7.17 -17.03 -16.57
N SER A 33 6.84 -17.27 -15.32
CA SER A 33 5.45 -17.27 -14.86
C SER A 33 5.36 -16.54 -13.51
N ALA A 34 4.28 -15.85 -13.29
CA ALA A 34 3.99 -15.17 -12.03
C ALA A 34 2.55 -15.41 -11.62
N ARG A 35 2.33 -15.62 -10.32
CA ARG A 35 1.02 -15.56 -9.71
C ARG A 35 0.90 -14.26 -8.95
N TYR A 36 -0.25 -13.62 -9.02
CA TYR A 36 -0.49 -12.39 -8.27
C TYR A 36 -1.88 -12.38 -7.68
N VAL A 37 -2.02 -11.66 -6.58
CA VAL A 37 -3.30 -11.33 -5.95
C VAL A 37 -3.34 -9.82 -5.84
N SER A 38 -4.39 -9.21 -6.36
CA SER A 38 -4.71 -7.80 -6.15
C SER A 38 -5.79 -7.70 -5.10
N LEU A 39 -5.54 -6.96 -4.05
CA LEU A 39 -6.47 -6.79 -2.94
C LEU A 39 -6.97 -5.34 -2.90
N PRO A 40 -8.27 -5.13 -2.68
CA PRO A 40 -8.80 -3.79 -2.44
C PRO A 40 -8.14 -3.14 -1.21
N LEU A 41 -7.96 -1.82 -1.26
CA LEU A 41 -7.30 -1.06 -0.19
C LEU A 41 -7.92 -1.27 1.19
N ASN A 42 -9.25 -1.37 1.27
CA ASN A 42 -9.95 -1.63 2.53
C ASN A 42 -9.57 -2.97 3.19
N ILE A 43 -9.25 -3.99 2.40
CA ILE A 43 -8.79 -5.30 2.92
C ILE A 43 -7.33 -5.21 3.36
N SER A 44 -6.48 -4.55 2.56
CA SER A 44 -5.06 -4.42 2.87
C SER A 44 -4.84 -3.53 4.09
N ASP A 45 -5.53 -2.41 4.19
CA ASP A 45 -5.36 -1.45 5.28
C ASP A 45 -5.68 -2.07 6.63
N ASP A 46 -6.84 -2.72 6.78
CA ASP A 46 -7.23 -3.42 8.02
C ASP A 46 -6.19 -4.46 8.46
N THR A 47 -5.49 -5.03 7.51
CA THR A 47 -4.45 -6.04 7.76
C THR A 47 -3.14 -5.38 8.19
N PHE A 48 -2.68 -4.37 7.45
CA PHE A 48 -1.40 -3.71 7.73
C PHE A 48 -1.38 -2.97 9.06
N TYR A 49 -2.53 -2.47 9.55
CA TYR A 49 -2.64 -1.90 10.90
C TYR A 49 -2.40 -2.88 12.04
N LYS A 50 -2.61 -4.18 11.79
CA LYS A 50 -2.44 -5.24 12.79
C LYS A 50 -1.03 -5.81 12.79
N ILE A 51 -0.21 -5.51 11.78
CA ILE A 51 1.14 -6.03 11.63
C ILE A 51 2.13 -5.14 12.37
N SER A 52 3.22 -5.75 12.83
CA SER A 52 4.27 -5.03 13.53
C SER A 52 4.92 -3.97 12.63
N SER A 53 5.29 -2.82 13.20
CA SER A 53 6.02 -1.78 12.49
C SER A 53 7.33 -2.28 11.88
N SER A 54 7.97 -3.30 12.49
CA SER A 54 9.19 -3.91 11.97
C SER A 54 9.02 -4.58 10.61
N PHE A 55 7.86 -5.18 10.35
CA PHE A 55 7.55 -5.75 9.04
C PHE A 55 7.35 -4.65 7.99
N ALA A 56 6.61 -3.59 8.34
CA ALA A 56 6.38 -2.46 7.45
C ALA A 56 7.71 -1.77 7.08
N GLU A 57 8.58 -1.50 8.06
CA GLU A 57 9.90 -0.92 7.81
C GLU A 57 10.80 -1.81 6.96
N TYR A 58 10.77 -3.13 7.19
CA TYR A 58 11.53 -4.06 6.36
C TYR A 58 11.02 -4.05 4.92
N TRP A 59 9.71 -4.00 4.72
CA TRP A 59 9.09 -3.98 3.41
C TRP A 59 9.39 -2.68 2.64
N ASP A 60 9.40 -1.54 3.29
CA ASP A 60 9.73 -0.25 2.67
C ASP A 60 11.17 -0.21 2.10
N ILE A 61 12.06 -1.05 2.64
CA ILE A 61 13.46 -1.14 2.20
C ILE A 61 13.66 -2.32 1.22
N HIS A 62 13.01 -3.45 1.48
CA HIS A 62 13.22 -4.72 0.80
C HIS A 62 11.93 -5.19 0.11
N PHE A 63 11.76 -4.82 -1.14
CA PHE A 63 10.57 -5.16 -1.95
C PHE A 63 10.53 -6.63 -2.38
N VAL A 64 11.65 -7.35 -2.35
CA VAL A 64 11.79 -8.72 -2.82
C VAL A 64 12.22 -9.61 -1.68
N PHE A 65 11.41 -10.63 -1.40
CA PHE A 65 11.72 -11.65 -0.43
C PHE A 65 12.21 -12.90 -1.17
N HIS A 66 13.50 -13.17 -1.08
CA HIS A 66 14.10 -14.39 -1.62
C HIS A 66 13.74 -15.57 -0.72
N THR A 67 12.94 -16.49 -1.24
CA THR A 67 12.47 -17.63 -0.45
C THR A 67 13.36 -18.86 -0.63
N ASP A 68 13.44 -19.69 0.41
CA ASP A 68 13.90 -21.05 0.32
C ASP A 68 12.74 -22.01 -0.07
N ARG A 69 13.03 -23.30 -0.22
CA ARG A 69 12.03 -24.31 -0.63
C ARG A 69 10.83 -24.36 0.32
N ARG A 70 11.07 -24.34 1.63
CA ARG A 70 10.01 -24.41 2.65
C ARG A 70 9.12 -23.18 2.63
N GLN A 71 9.73 -21.99 2.51
CA GLN A 71 9.03 -20.72 2.42
C GLN A 71 8.22 -20.64 1.13
N TYR A 72 8.76 -21.14 0.02
CA TYR A 72 8.04 -21.21 -1.25
C TYR A 72 6.81 -22.14 -1.17
N GLU A 73 6.94 -23.32 -0.52
CA GLU A 73 5.79 -24.21 -0.29
C GLU A 73 4.70 -23.53 0.55
N MET A 74 5.07 -22.76 1.57
CA MET A 74 4.13 -21.94 2.35
C MET A 74 3.40 -20.91 1.47
N LEU A 75 4.11 -20.21 0.57
CA LEU A 75 3.49 -19.27 -0.36
C LEU A 75 2.51 -19.95 -1.31
N LEU A 76 2.85 -21.13 -1.83
CA LEU A 76 1.94 -21.88 -2.72
C LEU A 76 0.65 -22.29 -1.99
N LEU A 77 0.72 -22.67 -0.73
CA LEU A 77 -0.46 -22.99 0.09
C LEU A 77 -1.32 -21.75 0.32
N TRP A 78 -0.68 -20.60 0.57
CA TRP A 78 -1.38 -19.34 0.73
C TRP A 78 -2.12 -18.93 -0.54
N PHE A 79 -1.49 -19.04 -1.71
CA PHE A 79 -2.13 -18.76 -2.99
C PHE A 79 -3.34 -19.68 -3.24
N ARG A 80 -3.21 -20.99 -2.99
CA ARG A 80 -4.30 -21.95 -3.12
C ARG A 80 -5.48 -21.62 -2.20
N GLN A 81 -5.19 -21.24 -0.96
CA GLN A 81 -6.23 -20.82 -0.02
C GLN A 81 -6.92 -19.53 -0.50
N THR A 82 -6.16 -18.58 -1.02
CA THR A 82 -6.71 -17.33 -1.57
C THR A 82 -7.63 -17.61 -2.77
N GLU A 83 -7.19 -18.45 -3.71
CA GLU A 83 -8.00 -18.88 -4.87
C GLU A 83 -9.31 -19.53 -4.39
N TRP A 84 -9.22 -20.46 -3.44
CA TRP A 84 -10.40 -21.11 -2.87
C TRP A 84 -11.38 -20.12 -2.23
N ILE A 85 -10.88 -19.12 -1.49
CA ILE A 85 -11.72 -18.07 -0.89
C ILE A 85 -12.44 -17.27 -1.97
N ILE A 86 -11.71 -16.89 -3.04
CA ILE A 86 -12.27 -16.09 -4.13
C ILE A 86 -13.37 -16.87 -4.88
N GLU A 87 -13.17 -18.16 -5.13
CA GLU A 87 -14.05 -18.97 -5.98
C GLU A 87 -15.25 -19.54 -5.23
N PHE A 88 -15.07 -20.01 -4.00
CA PHE A 88 -16.07 -20.87 -3.34
C PHE A 88 -16.71 -20.27 -2.09
N VAL A 89 -16.19 -19.17 -1.54
CA VAL A 89 -16.73 -18.58 -0.31
C VAL A 89 -17.86 -17.59 -0.65
N ASN A 90 -18.91 -17.60 0.17
CA ASN A 90 -20.01 -16.65 0.08
C ASN A 90 -19.51 -15.21 0.26
N GLU A 91 -20.09 -14.27 -0.49
CA GLU A 91 -19.69 -12.85 -0.49
C GLU A 91 -19.66 -12.22 0.91
N GLU A 92 -20.57 -12.63 1.79
CA GLU A 92 -20.69 -12.17 3.17
C GLU A 92 -19.40 -12.40 3.97
N TYR A 93 -18.69 -13.52 3.75
CA TYR A 93 -17.50 -13.90 4.50
C TYR A 93 -16.19 -13.61 3.74
N LYS A 94 -16.28 -13.36 2.43
CA LYS A 94 -15.13 -13.28 1.52
C LYS A 94 -14.13 -12.20 1.94
N ALA A 95 -14.59 -10.99 2.21
CA ALA A 95 -13.73 -9.89 2.61
C ALA A 95 -12.98 -10.19 3.92
N GLN A 96 -13.68 -10.74 4.92
CA GLN A 96 -13.08 -11.07 6.21
C GLN A 96 -12.06 -12.20 6.09
N LEU A 97 -12.37 -13.24 5.30
CA LEU A 97 -11.44 -14.35 5.07
C LEU A 97 -10.21 -13.92 4.28
N LEU A 98 -10.35 -13.07 3.27
CA LEU A 98 -9.21 -12.50 2.55
C LEU A 98 -8.32 -11.65 3.47
N SER A 99 -8.91 -10.82 4.32
CA SER A 99 -8.18 -10.02 5.30
C SER A 99 -7.41 -10.91 6.29
N ASN A 100 -8.05 -11.96 6.82
CA ASN A 100 -7.41 -12.90 7.73
C ASN A 100 -6.29 -13.69 7.03
N ASN A 101 -6.51 -14.12 5.78
CA ASN A 101 -5.51 -14.86 5.01
C ASN A 101 -4.29 -13.99 4.68
N LEU A 102 -4.50 -12.72 4.32
CA LEU A 102 -3.42 -11.76 4.13
C LEU A 102 -2.64 -11.53 5.43
N TYR A 103 -3.34 -11.36 6.55
CA TYR A 103 -2.71 -11.20 7.86
C TYR A 103 -1.84 -12.40 8.23
N ASN A 104 -2.32 -13.62 7.98
CA ASN A 104 -1.54 -14.84 8.21
C ASN A 104 -0.26 -14.89 7.35
N LEU A 105 -0.34 -14.47 6.08
CA LEU A 105 0.85 -14.37 5.22
C LEU A 105 1.87 -13.40 5.81
N CYS A 106 1.43 -12.20 6.15
CA CYS A 106 2.32 -11.17 6.69
C CYS A 106 2.96 -11.58 8.01
N MET A 107 2.19 -12.21 8.91
CA MET A 107 2.72 -12.76 10.17
C MET A 107 3.73 -13.89 9.92
N SER A 108 3.48 -14.74 8.93
CA SER A 108 4.41 -15.82 8.56
C SER A 108 5.72 -15.26 8.00
N VAL A 109 5.65 -14.24 7.15
CA VAL A 109 6.83 -13.55 6.60
C VAL A 109 7.60 -12.85 7.71
N ASP A 110 6.93 -12.10 8.62
CA ASP A 110 7.58 -11.44 9.76
C ASP A 110 8.29 -12.46 10.68
N SER A 111 7.64 -13.58 10.98
CA SER A 111 8.22 -14.67 11.74
C SER A 111 9.49 -15.24 11.10
N GLU A 112 9.47 -15.47 9.79
CA GLU A 112 10.63 -15.97 9.04
C GLU A 112 11.76 -14.93 8.98
N LEU A 113 11.46 -13.65 8.81
CA LEU A 113 12.45 -12.58 8.85
C LEU A 113 13.16 -12.52 10.22
N ARG A 114 12.40 -12.65 11.31
CA ARG A 114 12.96 -12.70 12.67
C ARG A 114 13.85 -13.94 12.86
N ARG A 115 13.41 -15.11 12.40
CA ARG A 115 14.19 -16.34 12.45
C ARG A 115 15.53 -16.22 11.71
N LEU A 116 15.55 -15.48 10.62
CA LEU A 116 16.77 -15.23 9.83
C LEU A 116 17.64 -14.07 10.38
N GLY A 117 17.28 -13.46 11.51
CA GLY A 117 17.97 -12.31 12.07
C GLY A 117 17.85 -11.04 11.20
N ARG A 118 16.84 -11.01 10.29
CA ARG A 118 16.60 -9.91 9.37
C ARG A 118 15.44 -9.00 9.80
N GLY A 119 14.66 -9.44 10.80
CA GLY A 119 13.59 -8.63 11.40
C GLY A 119 14.14 -7.67 12.45
N ILE A 120 13.48 -6.55 12.64
CA ILE A 120 13.79 -5.65 13.77
C ILE A 120 13.30 -6.33 15.05
N PRO A 121 14.16 -6.49 16.09
CA PRO A 121 13.74 -7.09 17.34
C PRO A 121 12.55 -6.35 17.96
N PRO A 122 11.58 -7.05 18.57
CA PRO A 122 10.39 -6.43 19.17
C PRO A 122 10.70 -5.33 20.19
N GLU A 123 11.87 -5.42 20.82
CA GLU A 123 12.36 -4.45 21.80
C GLU A 123 12.86 -3.16 21.15
N GLN A 124 13.22 -3.22 19.88
CA GLN A 124 13.69 -2.07 19.08
C GLN A 124 12.56 -1.47 18.22
N VAL A 125 11.41 -2.13 18.15
CA VAL A 125 10.23 -1.50 17.53
C VAL A 125 9.84 -0.33 18.41
N PRO A 126 9.94 0.90 17.92
CA PRO A 126 9.47 2.02 18.71
C PRO A 126 7.99 1.77 19.02
N LYS A 127 7.68 1.49 20.29
CA LYS A 127 6.29 1.62 20.79
C LYS A 127 5.93 3.10 20.79
N ASP A 128 6.33 3.79 19.73
CA ASP A 128 6.26 5.23 19.66
C ASP A 128 4.83 5.62 19.30
N ARG A 129 4.28 6.49 20.13
CA ARG A 129 3.02 7.18 19.86
C ARG A 129 3.00 7.81 18.45
N GLY A 130 4.17 8.15 17.90
CA GLY A 130 4.33 8.67 16.55
C GLY A 130 3.88 7.70 15.46
N TRP A 131 4.30 6.44 15.53
CA TRP A 131 3.87 5.41 14.58
C TRP A 131 2.38 5.12 14.65
N ALA A 132 1.80 5.06 15.84
CA ALA A 132 0.36 4.90 15.99
C ALA A 132 -0.42 6.07 15.35
N LEU A 133 0.14 7.29 15.44
CA LEU A 133 -0.45 8.47 14.80
C LEU A 133 -0.30 8.44 13.27
N LEU A 134 0.84 8.00 12.74
CA LEU A 134 1.04 7.83 11.29
C LEU A 134 0.07 6.78 10.73
N ASN A 135 -0.03 5.63 11.35
CA ASN A 135 -0.99 4.60 10.94
C ASN A 135 -2.43 5.15 10.93
N ARG A 136 -2.81 5.86 12.00
CA ARG A 136 -4.12 6.49 12.06
C ARG A 136 -4.31 7.58 11.00
N PHE A 137 -3.25 8.31 10.63
CA PHE A 137 -3.27 9.26 9.51
C PHE A 137 -3.62 8.54 8.21
N PHE A 138 -2.96 7.43 7.86
CA PHE A 138 -3.24 6.69 6.63
C PHE A 138 -4.66 6.12 6.60
N SER A 139 -5.17 5.63 7.74
CA SER A 139 -6.57 5.23 7.85
C SER A 139 -7.54 6.37 7.56
N LEU A 140 -7.29 7.53 8.14
CA LEU A 140 -8.09 8.73 7.88
C LEU A 140 -7.95 9.20 6.44
N LEU A 141 -6.73 9.13 5.86
CA LEU A 141 -6.47 9.49 4.47
C LEU A 141 -7.33 8.65 3.54
N ASN A 142 -7.27 7.33 3.64
CA ASN A 142 -8.07 6.42 2.81
C ASN A 142 -9.58 6.70 2.90
N LYS A 143 -10.04 7.10 4.07
CA LYS A 143 -11.46 7.41 4.27
C LYS A 143 -11.89 8.77 3.72
N TYR A 144 -11.01 9.77 3.71
CA TYR A 144 -11.41 11.16 3.53
C TYR A 144 -10.72 11.89 2.37
N TYR A 145 -9.71 11.32 1.68
CA TYR A 145 -8.91 12.01 0.66
C TYR A 145 -9.74 12.61 -0.49
N ILE A 146 -10.88 12.03 -0.81
CA ILE A 146 -11.76 12.53 -1.87
C ILE A 146 -12.29 13.92 -1.50
N LYS A 147 -12.68 14.11 -0.24
CA LYS A 147 -13.34 15.35 0.24
C LYS A 147 -12.39 16.31 0.94
N HIS A 148 -11.35 15.80 1.59
CA HIS A 148 -10.45 16.60 2.43
C HIS A 148 -9.01 16.41 1.99
N ARG A 149 -8.39 17.50 1.49
CA ARG A 149 -7.04 17.52 0.94
C ARG A 149 -6.09 18.44 1.71
N ASP A 150 -6.56 19.02 2.77
CA ASP A 150 -5.79 19.90 3.65
C ASP A 150 -5.21 19.11 4.82
N VAL A 151 -3.97 19.43 5.21
CA VAL A 151 -3.26 18.78 6.31
C VAL A 151 -3.94 19.06 7.65
N ASP A 152 -4.55 20.24 7.79
CA ASP A 152 -5.21 20.67 9.04
C ASP A 152 -6.39 19.77 9.41
N PHE A 153 -7.14 19.29 8.42
CA PHE A 153 -8.22 18.34 8.65
C PHE A 153 -7.71 17.07 9.34
N TYR A 154 -6.65 16.49 8.82
CA TYR A 154 -6.07 15.26 9.36
C TYR A 154 -5.42 15.48 10.73
N ALA A 155 -4.69 16.57 10.88
CA ALA A 155 -4.08 16.93 12.16
C ALA A 155 -5.14 17.10 13.27
N ARG A 156 -6.25 17.80 12.97
CA ARG A 156 -7.38 17.91 13.90
C ARG A 156 -8.02 16.57 14.24
N LYS A 157 -8.22 15.68 13.26
CA LYS A 157 -8.75 14.32 13.48
C LYS A 157 -7.83 13.46 14.34
N LEU A 158 -6.54 13.73 14.30
CA LEU A 158 -5.52 13.05 15.12
C LEU A 158 -5.31 13.71 16.48
N CYS A 159 -5.96 14.86 16.74
CA CYS A 159 -5.79 15.67 17.95
C CYS A 159 -4.32 16.12 18.15
N ILE A 160 -3.66 16.53 17.04
CA ILE A 160 -2.29 17.07 17.01
C ILE A 160 -2.23 18.33 16.16
N THR A 161 -1.11 19.06 16.25
CA THR A 161 -0.86 20.20 15.37
C THR A 161 -0.36 19.75 14.00
N PRO A 162 -0.60 20.52 12.92
CA PRO A 162 -0.01 20.26 11.60
C PRO A 162 1.50 20.13 11.65
N ASP A 163 2.17 21.04 12.36
CA ASP A 163 3.64 21.01 12.51
C ASP A 163 4.14 19.71 13.15
N TYR A 164 3.39 19.18 14.12
CA TYR A 164 3.75 17.90 14.71
C TYR A 164 3.57 16.76 13.73
N LEU A 165 2.52 16.79 12.89
CA LEU A 165 2.31 15.82 11.83
C LEU A 165 3.44 15.86 10.81
N TYR A 166 3.88 17.06 10.37
CA TYR A 166 5.05 17.20 9.48
C TYR A 166 6.30 16.59 10.11
N LYS A 167 6.58 16.85 11.40
CA LYS A 167 7.70 16.27 12.12
C LYS A 167 7.64 14.74 12.23
N LEU A 168 6.44 14.17 12.35
CA LEU A 168 6.28 12.72 12.35
C LEU A 168 6.67 12.10 11.00
N PHE A 169 6.24 12.71 9.89
CA PHE A 169 6.58 12.28 8.54
C PHE A 169 8.08 12.41 8.26
N ASP A 170 8.69 13.52 8.67
CA ASP A 170 10.12 13.76 8.53
C ASP A 170 10.95 12.71 9.31
N ARG A 171 10.58 12.43 10.56
CA ARG A 171 11.22 11.38 11.37
C ARG A 171 11.09 9.98 10.78
N ALA A 172 9.99 9.70 10.10
CA ALA A 172 9.73 8.46 9.41
C ALA A 172 10.39 8.40 8.01
N ASN A 173 11.11 9.45 7.61
CA ASN A 173 11.74 9.60 6.30
C ASN A 173 10.75 9.43 5.14
N MET A 174 9.50 9.89 5.34
CA MET A 174 8.40 9.84 4.38
C MET A 174 8.26 11.16 3.63
N PHE A 175 7.54 11.13 2.50
CA PHE A 175 7.07 12.36 1.86
C PHE A 175 6.23 13.19 2.84
N SER A 176 6.16 14.49 2.62
CA SER A 176 5.36 15.35 3.50
C SER A 176 3.88 14.90 3.55
N PRO A 177 3.15 15.20 4.64
CA PRO A 177 1.72 14.88 4.73
C PRO A 177 0.92 15.40 3.53
N LYS A 178 1.22 16.64 3.09
CA LYS A 178 0.54 17.24 1.94
C LYS A 178 0.83 16.49 0.65
N GLU A 179 2.08 16.15 0.41
CA GLU A 179 2.46 15.38 -0.78
C GLU A 179 1.83 13.99 -0.77
N THR A 180 1.77 13.33 0.38
CA THR A 180 1.13 12.02 0.54
C THR A 180 -0.37 12.09 0.22
N ILE A 181 -1.07 13.13 0.70
CA ILE A 181 -2.49 13.35 0.37
C ILE A 181 -2.64 13.57 -1.15
N ASP A 182 -1.81 14.43 -1.73
CA ASP A 182 -1.91 14.77 -3.17
C ASP A 182 -1.62 13.54 -4.05
N ARG A 183 -0.65 12.69 -3.67
CA ARG A 183 -0.36 11.41 -4.36
C ARG A 183 -1.55 10.45 -4.31
N GLN A 184 -2.22 10.32 -3.16
CA GLN A 184 -3.42 9.48 -3.03
C GLN A 184 -4.54 9.97 -3.96
N VAL A 185 -4.75 11.28 -4.06
CA VAL A 185 -5.73 11.88 -4.97
C VAL A 185 -5.37 11.57 -6.43
N ILE A 186 -4.10 11.67 -6.82
CA ILE A 186 -3.63 11.35 -8.18
C ILE A 186 -3.87 9.88 -8.53
N VAL A 187 -3.61 8.96 -7.59
CA VAL A 187 -3.87 7.53 -7.80
C VAL A 187 -5.35 7.29 -8.10
N ALA A 188 -6.24 7.91 -7.33
CA ALA A 188 -7.67 7.79 -7.56
C ALA A 188 -8.10 8.37 -8.91
N ILE A 189 -7.59 9.56 -9.31
CA ILE A 189 -7.89 10.14 -10.62
C ILE A 189 -7.41 9.21 -11.74
N LYS A 190 -6.20 8.66 -11.64
CA LYS A 190 -5.68 7.69 -12.62
C LYS A 190 -6.55 6.44 -12.71
N SER A 191 -7.03 5.94 -11.56
CA SER A 191 -7.95 4.80 -11.54
C SER A 191 -9.24 5.11 -12.29
N TYR A 192 -9.87 6.28 -12.06
CA TYR A 192 -11.05 6.69 -12.81
C TYR A 192 -10.79 6.78 -14.32
N LEU A 193 -9.67 7.40 -14.72
CA LEU A 193 -9.29 7.55 -16.12
C LEU A 193 -9.03 6.22 -16.84
N LEU A 194 -8.55 5.20 -16.12
CA LEU A 194 -8.18 3.90 -16.70
C LEU A 194 -9.30 2.87 -16.64
N SER A 195 -10.19 2.95 -15.65
CA SER A 195 -11.19 1.91 -15.37
C SER A 195 -12.62 2.34 -15.62
N THR A 196 -12.86 3.58 -16.07
CA THR A 196 -14.22 4.08 -16.35
C THR A 196 -14.25 4.92 -17.62
N ASP A 197 -15.43 5.05 -18.23
CA ASP A 197 -15.69 5.97 -19.36
C ASP A 197 -16.17 7.36 -18.92
N LEU A 198 -15.91 7.73 -17.66
CA LEU A 198 -16.34 9.01 -17.12
C LEU A 198 -15.59 10.16 -17.81
N SER A 199 -16.31 11.20 -18.17
CA SER A 199 -15.69 12.44 -18.63
C SER A 199 -14.89 13.12 -17.51
N VAL A 200 -13.88 13.90 -17.87
CA VAL A 200 -13.08 14.69 -16.90
C VAL A 200 -13.97 15.54 -15.99
N LYS A 201 -15.08 16.05 -16.50
CA LYS A 201 -16.09 16.81 -15.74
C LYS A 201 -16.72 15.93 -14.66
N ASN A 202 -17.10 14.69 -15.00
CA ASN A 202 -17.70 13.77 -14.05
C ASN A 202 -16.68 13.29 -13.01
N ILE A 203 -15.44 13.02 -13.44
CA ILE A 203 -14.34 12.67 -12.50
C ILE A 203 -14.12 13.83 -11.51
N ALA A 204 -14.14 15.09 -11.97
CA ALA A 204 -14.01 16.23 -11.09
C ALA A 204 -15.15 16.30 -10.06
N MET A 205 -16.38 16.00 -10.45
CA MET A 205 -17.52 15.92 -9.53
C MET A 205 -17.36 14.79 -8.50
N GLU A 206 -17.05 13.58 -8.95
CA GLU A 206 -16.83 12.43 -8.06
C GLU A 206 -15.69 12.67 -7.06
N MET A 207 -14.63 13.29 -7.53
CA MET A 207 -13.47 13.63 -6.71
C MET A 207 -13.65 14.96 -5.93
N HIS A 208 -14.83 15.58 -5.92
CA HIS A 208 -15.12 16.84 -5.23
C HIS A 208 -14.12 17.97 -5.55
N PHE A 209 -13.76 18.14 -6.82
CA PHE A 209 -13.07 19.32 -7.28
C PHE A 209 -14.09 20.44 -7.58
N GLU A 210 -13.74 21.69 -7.27
CA GLU A 210 -14.60 22.85 -7.52
C GLU A 210 -14.92 23.02 -8.99
N ASP A 211 -13.93 22.79 -9.87
CA ASP A 211 -14.12 22.79 -11.32
C ASP A 211 -13.16 21.81 -12.02
N PRO A 212 -13.52 21.32 -13.22
CA PRO A 212 -12.68 20.41 -14.01
C PRO A 212 -11.32 21.03 -14.40
N SER A 213 -11.24 22.35 -14.59
CA SER A 213 -10.00 23.03 -14.95
C SER A 213 -9.01 22.99 -13.80
N TYR A 214 -9.50 23.08 -12.55
CA TYR A 214 -8.66 22.92 -11.38
C TYR A 214 -8.12 21.47 -11.26
N LEU A 215 -8.97 20.46 -11.51
CA LEU A 215 -8.51 19.06 -11.58
C LEU A 215 -7.40 18.89 -12.62
N CYS A 216 -7.58 19.41 -13.84
CA CYS A 216 -6.58 19.31 -14.91
C CYS A 216 -5.26 19.98 -14.51
N ARG A 217 -5.29 21.19 -13.94
CA ARG A 217 -4.10 21.88 -13.45
C ARG A 217 -3.40 21.10 -12.33
N PHE A 218 -4.19 20.57 -11.39
CA PHE A 218 -3.67 19.74 -10.31
C PHE A 218 -3.00 18.48 -10.84
N PHE A 219 -3.68 17.75 -11.73
CA PHE A 219 -3.16 16.53 -12.34
C PHE A 219 -1.86 16.77 -13.10
N ARG A 220 -1.85 17.82 -13.96
CA ARG A 220 -0.67 18.21 -14.73
C ARG A 220 0.51 18.59 -13.83
N ARG A 221 0.27 19.35 -12.77
CA ARG A 221 1.31 19.74 -11.81
C ARG A 221 1.95 18.52 -11.12
N MET A 222 1.14 17.53 -10.78
CA MET A 222 1.59 16.37 -10.02
C MET A 222 2.20 15.27 -10.89
N THR A 223 1.80 15.16 -12.16
CA THR A 223 2.21 14.05 -13.05
C THR A 223 3.08 14.50 -14.22
N GLY A 224 3.10 15.76 -14.56
CA GLY A 224 3.71 16.28 -15.79
C GLY A 224 2.89 15.98 -17.06
N MET A 225 1.78 15.24 -16.95
CA MET A 225 0.92 14.83 -18.07
C MET A 225 -0.32 15.70 -18.16
N SER A 226 -0.91 15.78 -19.38
CA SER A 226 -2.18 16.49 -19.64
C SER A 226 -3.25 15.51 -20.04
#